data_7b8ef68e6151dd45119e4e54381fdd20
#
_entry.id   7b8ef68e6151dd45119e4e54381fdd20
#
_cell.length_a   1.000
_cell.length_b   1.000
_cell.length_c   1.000
_cell.angle_alpha   90.00
_cell.angle_beta   90.00
_cell.angle_gamma   90.00
#
_symmetry.space_group_name_H-M   'P 1'
#
loop_
_entity.id
_entity.type
_entity.pdbx_description
1 polymer ?
#
loop_
_entity_poly.entity_id
_entity_poly.type
_entity_poly.pdbx_seq_one_letter_code
_entity_poly.pdbx_strand_id
1 'polypeptide(L)' 'YLISSFISPLTNQRTDEYGGSLENRLRYPLEVFNAVRAAWPAGKPISVRISAHDWVEGGITPADAVLIAKAFKAAG' A
#
# COMPACT_ATOMS: atom_id res chain seq x y z
N TYR A 1 -5.43 -0.89 10.15
CA TYR A 1 -4.18 -1.65 10.34
C TYR A 1 -4.08 -2.91 9.49
N LEU A 2 -5.22 -3.48 9.05
CA LEU A 2 -5.18 -4.67 8.18
C LEU A 2 -4.40 -4.39 6.89
N ILE A 3 -4.71 -3.30 6.21
CA ILE A 3 -4.06 -2.96 4.94
C ILE A 3 -2.59 -2.65 5.16
N SER A 4 -2.25 -1.86 6.19
CA SER A 4 -0.86 -1.51 6.46
C SER A 4 -0.01 -2.74 6.84
N SER A 5 -0.61 -3.77 7.40
CA SER A 5 0.11 -5.00 7.73
C SER A 5 0.59 -5.77 6.50
N PHE A 6 -0.02 -5.55 5.32
CA PHE A 6 0.45 -6.12 4.07
C PHE A 6 1.62 -5.32 3.46
N ILE A 7 1.69 -4.02 3.74
CA ILE A 7 2.66 -3.13 3.11
C ILE A 7 4.05 -3.28 3.73
N SER A 8 4.14 -3.26 5.05
CA SER A 8 5.44 -3.35 5.73
C SER A 8 6.03 -4.76 5.65
N PRO A 9 7.32 -4.90 5.27
CA PRO A 9 7.97 -6.19 5.27
C PRO A 9 8.18 -6.77 6.67
N LEU A 10 8.05 -5.95 7.71
CA LEU A 10 8.16 -6.42 9.11
C LEU A 10 6.93 -7.24 9.52
N THR A 11 5.75 -6.87 9.01
CA THR A 11 4.49 -7.56 9.32
C THR A 11 4.08 -8.53 8.22
N ASN A 12 4.45 -8.25 6.97
CA ASN A 12 4.12 -9.11 5.84
C ASN A 12 5.29 -10.04 5.54
N GLN A 13 5.19 -11.27 6.02
CA GLN A 13 6.18 -12.32 5.78
C GLN A 13 5.65 -13.42 4.85
N ARG A 14 4.63 -13.09 4.05
CA ARG A 14 4.03 -14.03 3.11
C ARG A 14 5.00 -14.36 1.98
N THR A 15 4.91 -15.59 1.48
CA THR A 15 5.74 -16.08 0.37
C THR A 15 4.95 -16.29 -0.91
N ASP A 16 3.69 -15.86 -0.92
CA ASP A 16 2.81 -15.92 -2.09
C ASP A 16 2.83 -14.60 -2.87
N GLU A 17 1.86 -14.43 -3.77
CA GLU A 17 1.75 -13.24 -4.62
C GLU A 17 1.43 -11.95 -3.87
N TYR A 18 1.11 -12.03 -2.57
CA TYR A 18 0.81 -10.88 -1.72
C TYR A 18 1.97 -10.51 -0.78
N GLY A 19 3.12 -11.13 -0.94
CA GLY A 19 4.28 -10.87 -0.09
C GLY A 19 5.60 -10.92 -0.86
N GLY A 20 6.67 -10.52 -0.19
CA GLY A 20 8.01 -10.46 -0.73
C GLY A 20 8.35 -9.10 -1.29
N SER A 21 8.23 -8.90 -2.59
CA SER A 21 8.52 -7.60 -3.22
C SER A 21 7.53 -6.52 -2.82
N LEU A 22 7.92 -5.26 -2.98
CA LEU A 22 6.99 -4.13 -2.74
C LEU A 22 5.75 -4.24 -3.62
N GLU A 23 5.90 -4.64 -4.89
CA GLU A 23 4.78 -4.86 -5.79
C GLU A 23 3.78 -5.87 -5.20
N ASN A 24 4.27 -6.99 -4.70
CA ASN A 24 3.42 -8.01 -4.09
C ASN A 24 2.78 -7.52 -2.79
N ARG A 25 3.53 -6.80 -1.97
CA ARG A 25 3.01 -6.27 -0.71
C ARG A 25 1.93 -5.20 -0.94
N LEU A 26 1.96 -4.49 -2.06
CA LEU A 26 0.95 -3.51 -2.45
C LEU A 26 -0.25 -4.13 -3.17
N ARG A 27 -0.19 -5.39 -3.56
CA ARG A 27 -1.25 -6.01 -4.36
C ARG A 27 -2.61 -5.97 -3.67
N TYR A 28 -2.71 -6.42 -2.43
CA TYR A 28 -3.96 -6.37 -1.68
C TYR A 28 -4.41 -4.93 -1.38
N PRO A 29 -3.55 -4.04 -0.89
CA PRO A 29 -3.92 -2.63 -0.73
C PRO A 29 -4.48 -1.99 -2.00
N LEU A 30 -3.90 -2.26 -3.16
CA LEU A 30 -4.38 -1.72 -4.43
C LEU A 30 -5.70 -2.38 -4.86
N GLU A 31 -5.90 -3.66 -4.60
CA GLU A 31 -7.19 -4.31 -4.85
C GLU A 31 -8.30 -3.65 -4.04
N VAL A 32 -8.05 -3.35 -2.76
CA VAL A 32 -9.01 -2.64 -1.91
C VAL A 32 -9.26 -1.23 -2.43
N PHE A 33 -8.19 -0.50 -2.78
CA PHE A 33 -8.31 0.86 -3.33
C PHE A 33 -9.13 0.85 -4.62
N ASN A 34 -8.86 -0.07 -5.53
CA ASN A 34 -9.57 -0.15 -6.80
C ASN A 34 -11.06 -0.46 -6.59
N ALA A 35 -11.38 -1.32 -5.63
CA ALA A 35 -12.77 -1.61 -5.28
C ALA A 35 -13.49 -0.38 -4.72
N VAL A 36 -12.82 0.37 -3.85
CA VAL A 36 -13.36 1.63 -3.30
C VAL A 36 -13.53 2.66 -4.40
N ARG A 37 -12.52 2.83 -5.26
CA ARG A 37 -12.58 3.80 -6.38
C ARG A 37 -13.74 3.49 -7.32
N ALA A 38 -13.98 2.22 -7.62
CA ALA A 38 -15.07 1.80 -8.51
C ALA A 38 -16.45 2.08 -7.88
N ALA A 39 -16.58 1.95 -6.56
CA ALA A 39 -17.84 2.15 -5.85
C ALA A 39 -18.09 3.63 -5.48
N TRP A 40 -17.04 4.44 -5.38
CA TRP A 40 -17.14 5.84 -4.97
C TRP A 40 -17.31 6.75 -6.20
N PRO A 41 -18.27 7.71 -6.19
CA PRO A 41 -18.48 8.58 -7.36
C PRO A 41 -17.20 9.28 -7.81
N ALA A 42 -16.97 9.31 -9.12
CA ALA A 42 -15.76 9.88 -9.70
C ALA A 42 -15.55 11.37 -9.35
N GLY A 43 -16.62 12.10 -9.08
CA GLY A 43 -16.53 13.50 -8.67
C GLY A 43 -16.18 13.70 -7.20
N LYS A 44 -16.08 12.64 -6.41
CA LYS A 44 -15.74 12.72 -4.99
C LYS A 44 -14.29 12.29 -4.78
N PRO A 45 -13.51 13.06 -4.01
CA PRO A 45 -12.10 12.72 -3.77
C PRO A 45 -11.95 11.51 -2.87
N ILE A 46 -10.82 10.81 -3.04
CA ILE A 46 -10.35 9.77 -2.12
C ILE A 46 -8.97 10.18 -1.64
N SER A 47 -8.72 10.06 -0.34
CA SER A 47 -7.39 10.25 0.22
C SER A 47 -6.91 8.96 0.88
N VAL A 48 -5.61 8.76 0.89
CA VAL A 48 -4.97 7.61 1.52
C VAL A 48 -3.95 8.10 2.53
N ARG A 49 -4.06 7.58 3.74
CA ARG A 49 -3.05 7.84 4.78
C ARG A 49 -2.04 6.70 4.76
N ILE A 50 -0.75 7.05 4.71
CA ILE A 50 0.34 6.09 4.74
C ILE A 50 1.33 6.44 5.84
N SER A 51 2.01 5.42 6.36
CA SER A 51 3.17 5.62 7.23
C SER A 51 4.40 5.85 6.35
N ALA A 52 5.07 6.99 6.53
CA ALA A 52 6.23 7.35 5.71
C ALA A 52 7.49 6.58 6.12
N HIS A 53 7.53 6.07 7.34
CA HIS A 53 8.67 5.35 7.88
C HIS A 53 8.21 4.44 9.02
N ASP A 54 8.78 3.23 9.10
CA ASP A 54 8.50 2.32 10.21
C ASP A 54 9.41 2.54 11.41
N TRP A 55 10.46 3.36 11.26
CA TRP A 55 11.45 3.67 12.30
C TRP A 55 12.18 2.44 12.83
N VAL A 56 12.17 1.34 12.09
CA VAL A 56 12.82 0.07 12.43
C VAL A 56 13.57 -0.42 11.20
N GLU A 57 14.79 -0.90 11.41
CA GLU A 57 15.58 -1.49 10.32
C GLU A 57 14.81 -2.65 9.68
N GLY A 58 14.84 -2.72 8.35
CA GLY A 58 14.09 -3.71 7.58
C GLY A 58 12.64 -3.35 7.32
N GLY A 59 12.13 -2.25 7.89
CA GLY A 59 10.78 -1.74 7.62
C GLY A 59 10.72 -0.82 6.41
N ILE A 60 9.59 -0.12 6.29
CA ILE A 60 9.38 0.85 5.21
C ILE A 60 10.29 2.04 5.41
N THR A 61 10.99 2.44 4.35
CA THR A 61 11.83 3.64 4.31
C THR A 61 11.07 4.79 3.65
N PRO A 62 11.55 6.06 3.79
CA PRO A 62 10.95 7.17 3.05
C PRO A 62 10.98 6.96 1.52
N ALA A 63 11.99 6.30 0.98
CA ALA A 63 12.03 5.96 -0.44
C ALA A 63 10.91 5.00 -0.82
N ASP A 64 10.62 4.00 0.01
CA ASP A 64 9.49 3.09 -0.19
C ASP A 64 8.17 3.85 -0.13
N ALA A 65 8.03 4.80 0.80
CA ALA A 65 6.82 5.61 0.94
C ALA A 65 6.51 6.41 -0.33
N VAL A 66 7.53 6.92 -1.00
CA VAL A 66 7.37 7.63 -2.28
C VAL A 66 6.82 6.67 -3.35
N LEU A 67 7.36 5.45 -3.43
CA LEU A 67 6.88 4.44 -4.38
C LEU A 67 5.45 4.02 -4.09
N ILE A 68 5.10 3.86 -2.81
CA ILE A 68 3.75 3.53 -2.37
C ILE A 68 2.77 4.64 -2.77
N ALA A 69 3.12 5.89 -2.50
CA ALA A 69 2.29 7.04 -2.86
C ALA A 69 2.08 7.14 -4.36
N LYS A 70 3.12 6.89 -5.16
CA LYS A 70 3.02 6.87 -6.62
C LYS A 70 2.09 5.77 -7.12
N ALA A 71 2.13 4.59 -6.50
CA ALA A 71 1.27 3.48 -6.88
C ALA A 71 -0.21 3.83 -6.66
N PHE A 72 -0.57 4.43 -5.53
CA PHE A 72 -1.95 4.86 -5.28
C PHE A 72 -2.37 5.99 -6.20
N LYS A 73 -1.49 6.94 -6.49
CA LYS A 73 -1.77 8.02 -7.43
C LYS A 73 -2.06 7.48 -8.83
N ALA A 74 -1.29 6.50 -9.28
CA ALA A 74 -1.48 5.88 -10.59
C ALA A 74 -2.79 5.09 -10.67
N ALA A 75 -3.26 4.56 -9.55
CA ALA A 75 -4.51 3.80 -9.51
C ALA A 75 -5.77 4.69 -9.54
N GLY A 76 -5.62 5.98 -9.34
CA GLY A 76 -6.71 6.97 -9.32
C GLY A 76 -6.83 7.68 -8.01
#